data_8f4f9ef650d579327e8b507c6ec689a1
#
_entry.id   8f4f9ef650d579327e8b507c6ec689a1
#
_cell.length_a   1.000
_cell.length_b   1.000
_cell.length_c   1.000
_cell.angle_alpha   90.00
_cell.angle_beta   90.00
_cell.angle_gamma   90.00
#
_symmetry.space_group_name_H-M   'P 1'
#
loop_
_entity.id
_entity.type
_entity.pdbx_description
1 polymer ?
#
loop_
_entity_poly.entity_id
_entity_poly.type
_entity_poly.pdbx_seq_one_letter_code
_entity_poly.pdbx_strand_id
1 'polypeptide(L)'
;LVLVEQSRNGRLLAGSIAAAFGTGVQTDVDSISYDGSAFVTTSAGYGGLAVRTERSSSTAVICIGSGLFAPASELVCPVPQKLSSSDCSIRFIERREKAPQHTNLSSAKYVVCVGRGIGGEENLALAEQLASVIGAEMGCTRPVAEEEKLMPSSRYIGVSGATVKPQLYMGIGVSGQIPHTTGIGGSEYVIAINKD
;
A
#
# COMPACT_ATOMS: atom_id res chain seq x y z
N LEU A 1 -4.99 23.15 -7.71
CA LEU A 1 -4.85 21.72 -7.36
C LEU A 1 -3.38 21.34 -7.31
N VAL A 2 -2.96 20.70 -6.22
CA VAL A 2 -1.63 20.10 -6.07
C VAL A 2 -1.82 18.61 -5.85
N LEU A 3 -1.25 17.81 -6.72
CA LEU A 3 -1.27 16.35 -6.62
C LEU A 3 0.11 15.86 -6.18
N VAL A 4 0.15 15.01 -5.17
CA VAL A 4 1.38 14.47 -4.60
C VAL A 4 1.24 12.94 -4.53
N GLU A 5 2.32 12.23 -4.81
CA GLU A 5 2.35 10.78 -4.65
C GLU A 5 2.11 10.38 -3.19
N GLN A 6 1.30 9.35 -2.98
CA GLN A 6 1.03 8.79 -1.65
C GLN A 6 2.16 7.90 -1.14
N SER A 7 3.38 8.44 -1.11
CA SER A 7 4.54 7.84 -0.47
C SER A 7 4.79 8.49 0.91
N ARG A 8 5.72 7.93 1.67
CA ARG A 8 6.12 8.52 2.94
C ARG A 8 6.65 9.95 2.76
N ASN A 9 7.49 10.16 1.76
CA ASN A 9 8.05 11.47 1.47
C ASN A 9 7.01 12.42 0.86
N GLY A 10 6.13 11.89 0.00
CA GLY A 10 5.04 12.64 -0.59
C GLY A 10 4.08 13.20 0.47
N ARG A 11 3.71 12.41 1.47
CA ARG A 11 2.85 12.88 2.58
C ARG A 11 3.49 14.01 3.39
N LEU A 12 4.81 13.94 3.65
CA LEU A 12 5.56 15.01 4.32
C LEU A 12 5.57 16.29 3.47
N LEU A 13 5.83 16.15 2.18
CA LEU A 13 5.80 17.27 1.24
C LEU A 13 4.40 17.88 1.14
N ALA A 14 3.37 17.06 1.01
CA ALA A 14 1.98 17.50 0.95
C ALA A 14 1.58 18.31 2.19
N GLY A 15 1.99 17.88 3.40
CA GLY A 15 1.77 18.62 4.63
C GLY A 15 2.43 19.99 4.63
N SER A 16 3.69 20.08 4.18
CA SER A 16 4.42 21.34 4.07
C SER A 16 3.78 22.29 3.05
N ILE A 17 3.34 21.78 1.90
CA ILE A 17 2.65 22.55 0.86
C ILE A 17 1.30 23.06 1.39
N ALA A 18 0.51 22.20 2.02
CA ALA A 18 -0.79 22.58 2.56
C ALA A 18 -0.67 23.66 3.64
N ALA A 19 0.33 23.56 4.51
CA ALA A 19 0.61 24.60 5.51
C ALA A 19 0.95 25.95 4.86
N ALA A 20 1.75 25.95 3.79
CA ALA A 20 2.07 27.17 3.06
C ALA A 20 0.86 27.82 2.38
N PHE A 21 -0.12 27.02 1.96
CA PHE A 21 -1.38 27.50 1.36
C PHE A 21 -2.51 27.70 2.39
N GLY A 22 -2.30 27.41 3.66
CA GLY A 22 -3.35 27.52 4.70
C GLY A 22 -4.51 26.57 4.47
N THR A 23 -4.26 25.37 3.91
CA THR A 23 -5.29 24.37 3.58
C THR A 23 -4.96 23.02 4.21
N GLY A 24 -5.91 22.09 4.14
CA GLY A 24 -5.70 20.70 4.56
C GLY A 24 -5.13 19.81 3.46
N VAL A 25 -4.66 18.61 3.85
CA VAL A 25 -4.24 17.53 2.94
C VAL A 25 -5.29 16.44 2.94
N GLN A 26 -5.71 16.02 1.75
CA GLN A 26 -6.54 14.82 1.57
C GLN A 26 -5.63 13.63 1.25
N THR A 27 -5.65 12.62 2.09
CA THR A 27 -4.84 11.40 1.92
C THR A 27 -5.71 10.19 1.65
N ASP A 28 -5.09 9.15 1.13
CA ASP A 28 -5.75 7.86 0.86
C ASP A 28 -6.95 8.00 -0.09
N VAL A 29 -6.80 8.89 -1.09
CA VAL A 29 -7.86 9.23 -2.04
C VAL A 29 -8.03 8.12 -3.08
N ASP A 30 -9.26 7.64 -3.26
CA ASP A 30 -9.64 6.61 -4.22
C ASP A 30 -10.18 7.20 -5.53
N SER A 31 -10.76 8.39 -5.49
CA SER A 31 -11.24 9.10 -6.68
C SER A 31 -11.16 10.61 -6.55
N ILE A 32 -11.00 11.28 -7.69
CA ILE A 32 -11.00 12.73 -7.79
C ILE A 32 -11.91 13.13 -8.95
N SER A 33 -12.78 14.10 -8.72
CA SER A 33 -13.58 14.76 -9.74
C SER A 33 -13.61 16.27 -9.53
N TYR A 34 -13.99 17.01 -10.57
CA TYR A 34 -14.22 18.45 -10.49
C TYR A 34 -15.65 18.75 -10.93
N ASP A 35 -16.43 19.39 -10.08
CA ASP A 35 -17.87 19.66 -10.33
C ASP A 35 -18.13 21.02 -10.98
N GLY A 36 -17.08 21.73 -11.43
CA GLY A 36 -17.15 23.08 -11.98
C GLY A 36 -16.87 24.18 -10.95
N SER A 37 -16.86 23.87 -9.66
CA SER A 37 -16.64 24.84 -8.57
C SER A 37 -15.69 24.33 -7.50
N ALA A 38 -15.56 23.01 -7.33
CA ALA A 38 -14.73 22.40 -6.31
C ALA A 38 -14.18 21.05 -6.77
N PHE A 39 -13.06 20.65 -6.17
CA PHE A 39 -12.57 19.29 -6.26
C PHE A 39 -13.29 18.42 -5.23
N VAL A 40 -13.85 17.33 -5.69
CA VAL A 40 -14.55 16.32 -4.87
C VAL A 40 -13.71 15.05 -4.88
N THR A 41 -13.35 14.56 -3.70
CA THR A 41 -12.58 13.34 -3.52
C THR A 41 -13.35 12.33 -2.71
N THR A 42 -13.10 11.05 -2.96
CA THR A 42 -13.57 9.96 -2.10
C THR A 42 -12.39 9.20 -1.52
N SER A 43 -12.55 8.68 -0.33
CA SER A 43 -11.59 7.80 0.32
C SER A 43 -12.30 6.77 1.19
N ALA A 44 -11.72 5.57 1.31
CA ALA A 44 -12.22 4.55 2.22
C ALA A 44 -12.00 4.96 3.68
N GLY A 45 -13.02 4.81 4.49
CA GLY A 45 -12.97 5.01 5.93
C GLY A 45 -13.32 3.74 6.72
N TYR A 46 -12.89 3.68 7.98
CA TYR A 46 -13.19 2.57 8.89
C TYR A 46 -12.87 1.18 8.32
N GLY A 47 -11.71 1.05 7.65
CA GLY A 47 -11.30 -0.21 7.05
C GLY A 47 -12.12 -0.63 5.83
N GLY A 48 -12.71 0.33 5.12
CA GLY A 48 -13.53 0.09 3.93
C GLY A 48 -15.04 -0.05 4.21
N LEU A 49 -15.46 0.11 5.48
CA LEU A 49 -16.88 0.04 5.85
C LEU A 49 -17.67 1.31 5.50
N ALA A 50 -16.98 2.41 5.25
CA ALA A 50 -17.60 3.68 4.86
C ALA A 50 -16.78 4.36 3.76
N VAL A 51 -17.45 5.22 3.00
CA VAL A 51 -16.81 6.12 2.03
C VAL A 51 -16.88 7.54 2.59
N ARG A 52 -15.71 8.18 2.71
CA ARG A 52 -15.60 9.59 3.06
C ARG A 52 -15.55 10.41 1.76
N THR A 53 -16.45 11.37 1.64
CA THR A 53 -16.45 12.34 0.55
C THR A 53 -16.03 13.69 1.08
N GLU A 54 -15.01 14.29 0.47
CA GLU A 54 -14.50 15.63 0.83
C GLU A 54 -14.59 16.57 -0.36
N ARG A 55 -14.86 17.84 -0.07
CA ARG A 55 -15.03 18.88 -1.08
C ARG A 55 -14.11 20.06 -0.77
N SER A 56 -13.29 20.44 -1.74
CA SER A 56 -12.37 21.59 -1.64
C SER A 56 -12.72 22.64 -2.67
N SER A 57 -13.21 23.78 -2.20
CA SER A 57 -13.61 24.92 -3.04
C SER A 57 -12.48 25.95 -3.26
N SER A 58 -11.31 25.71 -2.67
CA SER A 58 -10.11 26.53 -2.80
C SER A 58 -8.91 25.70 -3.23
N THR A 59 -7.72 26.00 -2.77
CA THR A 59 -6.53 25.18 -3.04
C THR A 59 -6.67 23.80 -2.40
N ALA A 60 -6.66 22.77 -3.24
CA ALA A 60 -6.67 21.38 -2.79
C ALA A 60 -5.27 20.78 -2.90
N VAL A 61 -4.83 20.13 -1.83
CA VAL A 61 -3.60 19.31 -1.80
C VAL A 61 -4.00 17.87 -1.55
N ILE A 62 -3.74 17.01 -2.53
CA ILE A 62 -4.29 15.64 -2.56
C ILE A 62 -3.16 14.64 -2.76
N CYS A 63 -3.06 13.65 -1.88
CA CYS A 63 -2.17 12.50 -2.03
C CYS A 63 -2.86 11.39 -2.80
N ILE A 64 -2.26 10.98 -3.92
CA ILE A 64 -2.79 9.98 -4.84
C ILE A 64 -2.05 8.66 -4.67
N GLY A 65 -2.79 7.58 -4.50
CA GLY A 65 -2.28 6.22 -4.48
C GLY A 65 -1.76 5.76 -5.86
N SER A 66 -0.81 4.84 -5.84
CA SER A 66 -0.30 4.21 -7.06
C SER A 66 -1.40 3.39 -7.75
N GLY A 67 -1.45 3.46 -9.09
CA GLY A 67 -2.39 2.66 -9.89
C GLY A 67 -3.83 3.17 -9.91
N LEU A 68 -4.10 4.36 -9.41
CA LEU A 68 -5.44 4.96 -9.43
C LEU A 68 -5.84 5.47 -10.82
N PHE A 69 -4.87 5.96 -11.57
CA PHE A 69 -5.05 6.49 -12.91
C PHE A 69 -4.17 5.76 -13.91
N ALA A 70 -4.64 5.62 -15.13
CA ALA A 70 -3.83 5.11 -16.22
C ALA A 70 -2.64 6.05 -16.49
N PRO A 71 -1.46 5.51 -16.85
CA PRO A 71 -0.33 6.34 -17.25
C PRO A 71 -0.70 7.24 -18.44
N ALA A 72 -0.22 8.49 -18.44
CA ALA A 72 -0.37 9.37 -19.59
C ALA A 72 0.42 8.79 -20.77
N SER A 73 -0.19 8.86 -21.97
CA SER A 73 0.41 8.34 -23.21
C SER A 73 1.63 9.15 -23.68
N GLU A 74 1.71 10.43 -23.31
CA GLU A 74 2.83 11.31 -23.62
C GLU A 74 3.13 12.22 -22.43
N LEU A 75 4.37 12.19 -21.96
CA LEU A 75 4.88 13.11 -20.95
C LEU A 75 5.78 14.13 -21.64
N VAL A 76 5.29 15.35 -21.81
CA VAL A 76 6.18 16.49 -22.01
C VAL A 76 6.77 16.84 -20.63
N CYS A 77 7.96 16.33 -20.36
CA CYS A 77 8.65 16.67 -19.14
C CYS A 77 9.23 18.09 -19.26
N PRO A 78 8.75 19.09 -18.50
CA PRO A 78 9.37 20.40 -18.49
C PRO A 78 10.80 20.27 -17.95
N VAL A 79 11.70 21.15 -18.44
CA VAL A 79 13.08 21.18 -17.98
C VAL A 79 13.11 21.35 -16.45
N PRO A 80 13.77 20.43 -15.71
CA PRO A 80 13.81 20.51 -14.26
C PRO A 80 14.46 21.83 -13.80
N GLN A 81 13.76 22.61 -12.99
CA GLN A 81 14.37 23.77 -12.32
C GLN A 81 15.14 23.27 -11.09
N LYS A 82 16.42 23.63 -11.01
CA LYS A 82 17.20 23.45 -9.78
C LYS A 82 16.70 24.43 -8.71
N LEU A 83 16.11 23.90 -7.68
CA LEU A 83 15.84 24.67 -6.47
C LEU A 83 17.13 24.71 -5.64
N SER A 84 17.54 25.90 -5.20
CA SER A 84 18.58 26.04 -4.17
C SER A 84 18.05 25.48 -2.86
N SER A 85 18.74 24.50 -2.27
CA SER A 85 18.42 24.03 -0.94
C SER A 85 18.85 25.11 0.07
N SER A 86 17.98 25.45 1.01
CA SER A 86 18.38 26.18 2.23
C SER A 86 19.29 25.27 3.07
N ASP A 87 20.17 25.86 3.85
CA ASP A 87 21.02 25.12 4.79
C ASP A 87 20.15 24.29 5.74
N CYS A 88 20.28 22.96 5.61
CA CYS A 88 19.60 22.02 6.47
C CYS A 88 20.58 21.54 7.56
N SER A 89 20.17 21.61 8.82
CA SER A 89 20.95 21.08 9.94
C SER A 89 21.12 19.55 9.91
N ILE A 90 20.34 18.87 9.08
CA ILE A 90 20.43 17.42 8.88
C ILE A 90 21.19 17.14 7.60
N ARG A 91 22.32 16.43 7.75
CA ARG A 91 23.16 16.01 6.62
C ARG A 91 22.94 14.55 6.32
N PHE A 92 22.62 14.23 5.05
CA PHE A 92 22.66 12.86 4.57
C PHE A 92 24.09 12.33 4.59
N ILE A 93 24.35 11.21 5.27
CA ILE A 93 25.67 10.60 5.38
C ILE A 93 25.81 9.50 4.34
N GLU A 94 24.97 8.48 4.42
CA GLU A 94 24.98 7.34 3.50
C GLU A 94 23.62 6.63 3.46
N ARG A 95 23.41 5.89 2.40
CA ARG A 95 22.32 4.93 2.27
C ARG A 95 22.92 3.54 2.23
N ARG A 96 22.65 2.74 3.25
CA ARG A 96 22.98 1.31 3.23
C ARG A 96 21.80 0.54 2.70
N GLU A 97 21.98 -0.12 1.57
CA GLU A 97 20.99 -1.05 1.08
C GLU A 97 20.97 -2.26 2.03
N LYS A 98 19.80 -2.56 2.59
CA LYS A 98 19.62 -3.87 3.20
C LYS A 98 19.77 -4.92 2.10
N ALA A 99 20.42 -6.06 2.44
CA ALA A 99 20.44 -7.20 1.52
C ALA A 99 19.02 -7.39 0.95
N PRO A 100 18.88 -7.54 -0.37
CA PRO A 100 17.58 -7.55 -1.00
C PRO A 100 16.77 -8.72 -0.44
N GLN A 101 15.91 -8.43 0.51
CA GLN A 101 14.81 -9.31 0.81
C GLN A 101 13.82 -9.08 -0.34
N HIS A 102 14.08 -9.75 -1.48
CA HIS A 102 13.24 -9.66 -2.65
C HIS A 102 11.88 -10.28 -2.33
N THR A 103 11.03 -9.51 -1.70
CA THR A 103 9.61 -9.82 -1.61
C THR A 103 8.92 -8.94 -2.66
N ASN A 104 8.66 -9.53 -3.81
CA ASN A 104 7.86 -8.87 -4.85
C ASN A 104 6.35 -8.96 -4.55
N LEU A 105 5.97 -9.04 -3.26
CA LEU A 105 4.59 -9.21 -2.84
C LEU A 105 3.64 -8.20 -3.46
N SER A 106 4.01 -6.92 -3.48
CA SER A 106 3.13 -5.85 -4.00
C SER A 106 2.90 -5.92 -5.51
N SER A 107 3.79 -6.59 -6.25
CA SER A 107 3.69 -6.79 -7.71
C SER A 107 3.41 -8.24 -8.09
N ALA A 108 3.21 -9.13 -7.11
CA ALA A 108 2.98 -10.53 -7.34
C ALA A 108 1.64 -10.78 -8.05
N LYS A 109 1.67 -11.62 -9.07
CA LYS A 109 0.47 -12.05 -9.81
C LYS A 109 -0.36 -13.03 -9.00
N TYR A 110 0.30 -13.91 -8.25
CA TYR A 110 -0.32 -14.90 -7.37
C TYR A 110 0.32 -14.79 -5.99
N VAL A 111 -0.49 -14.88 -4.95
CA VAL A 111 -0.05 -14.81 -3.55
C VAL A 111 -0.66 -15.96 -2.75
N VAL A 112 0.19 -16.72 -2.07
CA VAL A 112 -0.21 -17.66 -1.01
C VAL A 112 0.12 -17.04 0.32
N CYS A 113 -0.87 -16.79 1.15
CA CYS A 113 -0.70 -16.16 2.46
C CYS A 113 -1.03 -17.15 3.57
N VAL A 114 -0.13 -17.29 4.53
CA VAL A 114 -0.34 -18.14 5.69
C VAL A 114 -0.73 -17.33 6.92
N GLY A 115 -1.74 -17.81 7.62
CA GLY A 115 -2.16 -17.28 8.92
C GLY A 115 -1.73 -18.21 10.06
N ARG A 116 -2.02 -17.81 11.30
CA ARG A 116 -1.71 -18.60 12.52
C ARG A 116 -2.32 -20.00 12.49
N GLY A 117 -3.42 -20.20 11.76
CA GLY A 117 -4.03 -21.53 11.58
C GLY A 117 -3.19 -22.53 10.82
N ILE A 118 -2.01 -22.13 10.28
CA ILE A 118 -1.07 -23.05 9.61
C ILE A 118 -0.50 -24.07 10.61
N GLY A 119 -0.36 -23.72 11.89
CA GLY A 119 -0.05 -24.67 12.96
C GLY A 119 1.40 -25.13 13.08
N GLY A 120 2.36 -24.51 12.38
CA GLY A 120 3.79 -24.78 12.53
C GLY A 120 4.58 -24.89 11.22
N GLU A 121 5.90 -25.13 11.38
CA GLU A 121 6.86 -25.12 10.27
C GLU A 121 6.59 -26.24 9.24
N GLU A 122 6.16 -27.41 9.69
CA GLU A 122 5.88 -28.54 8.77
C GLU A 122 4.78 -28.18 7.76
N ASN A 123 3.72 -27.56 8.21
CA ASN A 123 2.62 -27.11 7.36
C ASN A 123 3.00 -25.90 6.53
N LEU A 124 3.90 -25.03 7.05
CA LEU A 124 4.45 -23.92 6.28
C LEU A 124 5.19 -24.44 5.06
N ALA A 125 5.99 -25.51 5.19
CA ALA A 125 6.69 -26.13 4.07
C ALA A 125 5.74 -26.64 2.98
N LEU A 126 4.56 -27.14 3.35
CA LEU A 126 3.52 -27.54 2.37
C LEU A 126 2.96 -26.32 1.61
N ALA A 127 2.73 -25.22 2.32
CA ALA A 127 2.28 -23.98 1.69
C ALA A 127 3.34 -23.38 0.74
N GLU A 128 4.63 -23.49 1.10
CA GLU A 128 5.74 -23.09 0.24
C GLU A 128 5.84 -23.96 -1.02
N GLN A 129 5.65 -25.25 -0.89
CA GLN A 129 5.60 -26.16 -2.04
C GLN A 129 4.44 -25.79 -2.98
N LEU A 130 3.24 -25.55 -2.44
CA LEU A 130 2.10 -25.10 -3.23
C LEU A 130 2.40 -23.79 -3.94
N ALA A 131 2.95 -22.79 -3.23
CA ALA A 131 3.32 -21.52 -3.81
C ALA A 131 4.32 -21.68 -4.96
N SER A 132 5.33 -22.54 -4.77
CA SER A 132 6.32 -22.85 -5.80
C SER A 132 5.68 -23.47 -7.06
N VAL A 133 4.74 -24.41 -6.89
CA VAL A 133 4.09 -25.09 -8.02
C VAL A 133 3.26 -24.11 -8.86
N ILE A 134 2.55 -23.18 -8.22
CA ILE A 134 1.69 -22.22 -8.93
C ILE A 134 2.42 -20.91 -9.29
N GLY A 135 3.70 -20.78 -8.95
CA GLY A 135 4.48 -19.55 -9.18
C GLY A 135 3.99 -18.37 -8.36
N ALA A 136 3.52 -18.61 -7.14
CA ALA A 136 3.04 -17.58 -6.22
C ALA A 136 4.14 -17.08 -5.28
N GLU A 137 4.04 -15.82 -4.88
CA GLU A 137 4.80 -15.26 -3.78
C GLU A 137 4.17 -15.64 -2.44
N MET A 138 5.03 -15.95 -1.45
CA MET A 138 4.57 -16.23 -0.09
C MET A 138 4.38 -14.96 0.72
N GLY A 139 3.20 -14.83 1.33
CA GLY A 139 2.88 -13.80 2.31
C GLY A 139 2.45 -14.40 3.65
N CYS A 140 2.35 -13.57 4.66
CA CYS A 140 1.85 -14.02 5.98
C CYS A 140 1.00 -12.95 6.67
N THR A 141 0.27 -13.38 7.69
CA THR A 141 -0.42 -12.47 8.61
C THR A 141 0.53 -11.95 9.69
N ARG A 142 0.15 -10.87 10.36
CA ARG A 142 0.95 -10.25 11.42
C ARG A 142 1.39 -11.22 12.52
N PRO A 143 0.50 -12.08 13.09
CA PRO A 143 0.91 -13.05 14.11
C PRO A 143 2.01 -13.99 13.66
N VAL A 144 1.98 -14.47 12.41
CA VAL A 144 3.00 -15.38 11.85
C VAL A 144 4.36 -14.68 11.75
N ALA A 145 4.38 -13.38 11.41
CA ALA A 145 5.63 -12.61 11.28
C ALA A 145 6.19 -12.12 12.63
N GLU A 146 5.32 -11.63 13.53
CA GLU A 146 5.74 -10.92 14.74
C GLU A 146 5.73 -11.79 16.00
N GLU A 147 4.73 -12.67 16.15
CA GLU A 147 4.55 -13.52 17.34
C GLU A 147 5.28 -14.86 17.17
N GLU A 148 4.92 -15.60 16.11
CA GLU A 148 5.48 -16.93 15.85
C GLU A 148 6.86 -16.87 15.17
N LYS A 149 7.17 -15.76 14.51
CA LYS A 149 8.43 -15.51 13.78
C LYS A 149 8.77 -16.58 12.73
N LEU A 150 7.77 -17.25 12.19
CA LEU A 150 7.91 -18.26 11.15
C LEU A 150 8.28 -17.63 9.78
N MET A 151 7.92 -16.36 9.57
CA MET A 151 8.26 -15.63 8.35
C MET A 151 8.77 -14.23 8.66
N PRO A 152 9.61 -13.64 7.79
CA PRO A 152 10.11 -12.29 8.00
C PRO A 152 8.99 -11.24 7.89
N SER A 153 9.08 -10.17 8.67
CA SER A 153 8.09 -9.07 8.69
C SER A 153 7.91 -8.38 7.33
N SER A 154 8.87 -8.50 6.42
CA SER A 154 8.76 -8.02 5.04
C SER A 154 7.69 -8.75 4.21
N ARG A 155 7.22 -9.92 4.68
CA ARG A 155 6.18 -10.71 4.04
C ARG A 155 4.78 -10.54 4.66
N TYR A 156 4.68 -9.67 5.66
CA TYR A 156 3.41 -9.38 6.30
C TYR A 156 2.48 -8.57 5.39
N ILE A 157 1.23 -9.03 5.24
CA ILE A 157 0.16 -8.40 4.45
C ILE A 157 -0.88 -7.81 5.42
N GLY A 158 -1.26 -6.56 5.21
CA GLY A 158 -2.28 -5.87 6.01
C GLY A 158 -2.08 -4.36 6.08
N VAL A 159 -2.89 -3.69 6.88
CA VAL A 159 -2.91 -2.22 7.04
C VAL A 159 -1.53 -1.61 7.34
N SER A 160 -0.73 -2.26 8.20
CA SER A 160 0.64 -1.82 8.54
C SER A 160 1.73 -2.62 7.83
N GLY A 161 1.37 -3.52 6.93
CA GLY A 161 2.27 -4.33 6.11
C GLY A 161 2.18 -4.01 4.62
N ALA A 162 2.41 -5.02 3.80
CA ALA A 162 2.24 -4.89 2.35
C ALA A 162 0.75 -4.87 1.97
N THR A 163 0.40 -4.03 1.00
CA THR A 163 -0.87 -4.11 0.28
C THR A 163 -0.61 -4.80 -1.05
N VAL A 164 -1.44 -5.78 -1.38
CA VAL A 164 -1.29 -6.62 -2.58
C VAL A 164 -2.56 -6.55 -3.44
N LYS A 165 -2.37 -6.67 -4.75
CA LYS A 165 -3.46 -6.69 -5.73
C LYS A 165 -3.23 -7.83 -6.74
N PRO A 166 -3.11 -9.08 -6.28
CA PRO A 166 -2.85 -10.20 -7.17
C PRO A 166 -4.11 -10.59 -7.96
N GLN A 167 -3.93 -11.33 -9.03
CA GLN A 167 -5.03 -12.02 -9.71
C GLN A 167 -5.60 -13.12 -8.81
N LEU A 168 -4.74 -13.84 -8.09
CA LEU A 168 -5.17 -14.85 -7.14
C LEU A 168 -4.50 -14.62 -5.78
N TYR A 169 -5.31 -14.47 -4.76
CA TYR A 169 -4.92 -14.54 -3.36
C TYR A 169 -5.46 -15.83 -2.74
N MET A 170 -4.60 -16.61 -2.14
CA MET A 170 -4.97 -17.85 -1.40
C MET A 170 -4.54 -17.71 0.06
N GLY A 171 -5.50 -17.64 0.97
CA GLY A 171 -5.26 -17.59 2.42
C GLY A 171 -5.39 -18.98 3.05
N ILE A 172 -4.34 -19.44 3.73
CA ILE A 172 -4.30 -20.75 4.41
C ILE A 172 -4.20 -20.49 5.92
N GLY A 173 -5.21 -20.89 6.68
CA GLY A 173 -5.28 -20.66 8.12
C GLY A 173 -5.37 -19.18 8.51
N VAL A 174 -5.90 -18.34 7.63
CA VAL A 174 -6.10 -16.90 7.83
C VAL A 174 -7.51 -16.65 8.37
N SER A 175 -7.64 -15.89 9.46
CA SER A 175 -8.92 -15.60 10.11
C SER A 175 -9.76 -14.50 9.46
N GLY A 176 -9.25 -13.82 8.44
CA GLY A 176 -10.00 -12.82 7.68
C GLY A 176 -10.32 -11.52 8.44
N GLN A 177 -9.55 -11.17 9.46
CA GLN A 177 -9.76 -9.93 10.21
C GLN A 177 -9.53 -8.68 9.36
N ILE A 178 -10.27 -7.61 9.64
CA ILE A 178 -10.24 -6.35 8.89
C ILE A 178 -8.82 -5.80 8.65
N PRO A 179 -7.89 -5.78 9.64
CA PRO A 179 -6.53 -5.30 9.40
C PRO A 179 -5.77 -6.09 8.33
N HIS A 180 -6.10 -7.35 8.11
CA HIS A 180 -5.52 -8.18 7.08
C HIS A 180 -6.24 -8.02 5.74
N THR A 181 -7.59 -8.12 5.75
CA THR A 181 -8.40 -8.07 4.53
C THR A 181 -8.30 -6.74 3.79
N THR A 182 -8.08 -5.64 4.51
CA THR A 182 -7.76 -4.33 3.90
C THR A 182 -6.52 -4.40 3.00
N GLY A 183 -5.52 -5.23 3.36
CA GLY A 183 -4.31 -5.40 2.57
C GLY A 183 -4.47 -6.22 1.29
N ILE A 184 -5.60 -6.92 1.11
CA ILE A 184 -5.89 -7.79 -0.04
C ILE A 184 -7.09 -7.34 -0.85
N GLY A 185 -7.72 -6.23 -0.50
CA GLY A 185 -9.00 -5.78 -1.09
C GLY A 185 -8.97 -5.50 -2.60
N GLY A 186 -7.77 -5.47 -3.21
CA GLY A 186 -7.60 -5.34 -4.66
C GLY A 186 -7.37 -6.65 -5.40
N SER A 187 -7.51 -7.82 -4.76
CA SER A 187 -7.36 -9.13 -5.38
C SER A 187 -8.55 -9.45 -6.30
N GLU A 188 -8.28 -10.04 -7.48
CA GLU A 188 -9.36 -10.44 -8.40
C GLU A 188 -10.10 -11.69 -7.89
N TYR A 189 -9.34 -12.69 -7.43
CA TYR A 189 -9.90 -13.91 -6.84
C TYR A 189 -9.31 -14.15 -5.46
N VAL A 190 -10.16 -14.50 -4.50
CA VAL A 190 -9.77 -14.83 -3.13
C VAL A 190 -10.24 -16.25 -2.79
N ILE A 191 -9.29 -17.09 -2.43
CA ILE A 191 -9.53 -18.44 -1.92
C ILE A 191 -9.14 -18.46 -0.44
N ALA A 192 -10.02 -18.98 0.41
CA ALA A 192 -9.74 -19.19 1.82
C ALA A 192 -9.79 -20.68 2.15
N ILE A 193 -8.71 -21.16 2.77
CA ILE A 193 -8.60 -22.54 3.27
C ILE A 193 -8.46 -22.44 4.79
N ASN A 194 -9.47 -22.86 5.49
CA ASN A 194 -9.49 -22.86 6.95
C ASN A 194 -10.37 -24.01 7.45
N LYS A 195 -10.13 -24.45 8.68
CA LYS A 195 -10.95 -25.48 9.35
C LYS A 195 -12.19 -24.90 10.03
N ASP A 196 -12.20 -23.58 10.27
CA ASP A 196 -13.30 -22.85 10.89
C ASP A 196 -14.29 -22.35 9.85
#